data_144f62ce4599d98f43dbe23749605660
#
_entry.id   144f62ce4599d98f43dbe23749605660
#
_cell.length_a   1.000
_cell.length_b   1.000
_cell.length_c   1.000
_cell.angle_alpha   90.00
_cell.angle_beta   90.00
_cell.angle_gamma   90.00
#
_symmetry.space_group_name_H-M   'P 1'
#
loop_
_entity.id
_entity.type
_entity.pdbx_description
1 polymer ?
#
loop_
_entity_poly.entity_id
_entity_poly.type
_entity_poly.pdbx_seq_one_letter_code
_entity_poly.pdbx_strand_id
1 'polypeptide(L)'
;FVFMGIGTLLDVSFLLQKPFTSLFLALCAELGTFLTLPIASAFGLSFKESASVAMVGGADGPMVLFTSLMLAKHLFVPITVVAYLYLGLTYGGYPYLVKLMVPKRLRAIKMTTKKAPKNYDAKVKLAFAAILCAVLCFLFPVASPLFFSLFLGVAVRESGMKHIYDFVSGPLLYGSTFMLGLLLGVLCDAKLLLDPKILKLLVLGIAALLLSGIGGILGGYIMYFIKRGNYNPVIGIAAVSCVPTTAKVAQKIVSKENPDSFVLGDALGANISGVITSAIITGIYITIIPYL
;
A
#
# COMPACT_ATOMS: atom_id res chain seq x y z
N PHE A 1 16.60 -4.15 2.01
CA PHE A 1 16.80 -2.85 2.70
C PHE A 1 15.60 -1.92 2.51
N VAL A 2 15.02 -1.80 1.30
CA VAL A 2 13.84 -0.95 1.08
C VAL A 2 12.66 -1.40 1.97
N PHE A 3 12.35 -2.70 2.01
CA PHE A 3 11.27 -3.24 2.87
C PHE A 3 11.56 -3.02 4.36
N MET A 4 12.79 -3.18 4.79
CA MET A 4 13.19 -2.93 6.17
C MET A 4 13.03 -1.44 6.53
N GLY A 5 13.43 -0.54 5.63
CA GLY A 5 13.21 0.89 5.79
C GLY A 5 11.71 1.26 5.86
N ILE A 6 10.87 0.69 4.99
CA ILE A 6 9.40 0.87 5.06
C ILE A 6 8.87 0.37 6.40
N GLY A 7 9.34 -0.79 6.87
CA GLY A 7 8.95 -1.34 8.17
C GLY A 7 9.17 -0.36 9.33
N THR A 8 10.27 0.42 9.29
CA THR A 8 10.52 1.45 10.31
C THR A 8 9.51 2.61 10.28
N LEU A 9 8.83 2.83 9.16
CA LEU A 9 7.81 3.87 9.04
C LEU A 9 6.43 3.40 9.56
N LEU A 10 6.24 2.09 9.75
CA LEU A 10 4.99 1.49 10.18
C LEU A 10 4.83 1.57 11.70
N ASP A 11 4.01 2.51 12.18
CA ASP A 11 3.61 2.53 13.60
C ASP A 11 2.36 1.66 13.81
N VAL A 12 2.59 0.43 14.19
CA VAL A 12 1.51 -0.57 14.39
C VAL A 12 0.50 -0.16 15.48
N SER A 13 0.80 0.86 16.30
CA SER A 13 -0.16 1.39 17.30
C SER A 13 -1.45 1.87 16.65
N PHE A 14 -1.36 2.51 15.47
CA PHE A 14 -2.54 2.98 14.75
C PHE A 14 -3.42 1.83 14.25
N LEU A 15 -2.81 0.73 13.81
CA LEU A 15 -3.51 -0.48 13.42
C LEU A 15 -4.19 -1.13 14.63
N LEU A 16 -3.47 -1.30 15.74
CA LEU A 16 -3.96 -1.96 16.94
C LEU A 16 -5.12 -1.23 17.63
N GLN A 17 -5.32 0.06 17.37
CA GLN A 17 -6.45 0.83 17.90
C GLN A 17 -7.80 0.40 17.32
N LYS A 18 -7.86 0.14 16.01
CA LYS A 18 -9.09 -0.23 15.30
C LYS A 18 -8.80 -1.31 14.25
N PRO A 19 -8.33 -2.50 14.66
CA PRO A 19 -7.79 -3.49 13.73
C PRO A 19 -8.81 -3.96 12.70
N PHE A 20 -10.04 -4.25 13.12
CA PHE A 20 -11.10 -4.70 12.21
C PHE A 20 -11.48 -3.64 11.17
N THR A 21 -11.61 -2.37 11.59
CA THR A 21 -11.91 -1.28 10.66
C THR A 21 -10.77 -1.08 9.64
N SER A 22 -9.54 -1.09 10.12
CA SER A 22 -8.34 -0.89 9.29
C SER A 22 -8.15 -2.03 8.30
N LEU A 23 -8.31 -3.28 8.75
CA LEU A 23 -8.23 -4.47 7.90
C LEU A 23 -9.34 -4.50 6.86
N PHE A 24 -10.58 -4.19 7.25
CA PHE A 24 -11.71 -4.13 6.33
C PHE A 24 -11.49 -3.11 5.21
N LEU A 25 -11.02 -1.91 5.55
CA LEU A 25 -10.70 -0.88 4.56
C LEU A 25 -9.56 -1.31 3.64
N ALA A 26 -8.54 -1.97 4.17
CA ALA A 26 -7.43 -2.50 3.40
C ALA A 26 -7.91 -3.54 2.37
N LEU A 27 -8.73 -4.50 2.78
CA LEU A 27 -9.33 -5.48 1.87
C LEU A 27 -10.18 -4.82 0.77
N CYS A 28 -10.94 -3.78 1.11
CA CYS A 28 -11.69 -3.02 0.10
C CYS A 28 -10.75 -2.29 -0.88
N ALA A 29 -9.64 -1.74 -0.41
CA ALA A 29 -8.67 -1.06 -1.26
C ALA A 29 -7.91 -2.03 -2.19
N GLU A 30 -7.77 -3.31 -1.82
CA GLU A 30 -7.17 -4.33 -2.68
C GLU A 30 -8.10 -4.79 -3.83
N LEU A 31 -9.29 -4.22 -3.94
CA LEU A 31 -10.20 -4.50 -5.06
C LEU A 31 -9.50 -4.29 -6.42
N GLY A 32 -8.64 -3.27 -6.53
CA GLY A 32 -7.85 -3.04 -7.74
C GLY A 32 -6.88 -4.17 -8.04
N THR A 33 -6.18 -4.68 -7.02
CA THR A 33 -5.27 -5.82 -7.17
C THR A 33 -6.02 -7.08 -7.61
N PHE A 34 -7.17 -7.37 -6.97
CA PHE A 34 -7.97 -8.56 -7.31
C PHE A 34 -8.63 -8.48 -8.68
N LEU A 35 -9.24 -7.34 -9.04
CA LEU A 35 -9.95 -7.21 -10.32
C LEU A 35 -9.01 -7.05 -11.51
N THR A 36 -7.84 -6.46 -11.32
CA THR A 36 -6.89 -6.27 -12.43
C THR A 36 -6.31 -7.60 -12.91
N LEU A 37 -6.18 -8.61 -12.07
CA LEU A 37 -5.67 -9.92 -12.49
C LEU A 37 -6.53 -10.54 -13.60
N PRO A 38 -7.85 -10.77 -13.43
CA PRO A 38 -8.68 -11.32 -14.50
C PRO A 38 -8.81 -10.35 -15.69
N ILE A 39 -8.84 -9.05 -15.47
CA ILE A 39 -8.87 -8.06 -16.56
C ILE A 39 -7.60 -8.20 -17.40
N ALA A 40 -6.41 -8.21 -16.79
CA ALA A 40 -5.14 -8.33 -17.49
C ALA A 40 -5.04 -9.66 -18.27
N SER A 41 -5.53 -10.76 -17.69
CA SER A 41 -5.62 -12.05 -18.35
C SER A 41 -6.55 -11.99 -19.57
N ALA A 42 -7.70 -11.31 -19.48
CA ALA A 42 -8.60 -11.08 -20.62
C ALA A 42 -7.98 -10.23 -21.73
N PHE A 43 -7.01 -9.37 -21.40
CA PHE A 43 -6.21 -8.61 -22.39
C PHE A 43 -5.06 -9.43 -23.02
N GLY A 44 -4.99 -10.73 -22.72
CA GLY A 44 -4.05 -11.68 -23.33
C GLY A 44 -2.69 -11.75 -22.63
N LEU A 45 -2.58 -11.30 -21.38
CA LEU A 45 -1.41 -11.52 -20.54
C LEU A 45 -1.50 -12.91 -19.88
N SER A 46 -0.35 -13.59 -19.71
CA SER A 46 -0.29 -14.80 -18.91
C SER A 46 -0.66 -14.53 -17.45
N PHE A 47 -1.03 -15.58 -16.68
CA PHE A 47 -1.36 -15.42 -15.26
C PHE A 47 -0.22 -14.78 -14.46
N LYS A 48 1.05 -15.12 -14.76
CA LYS A 48 2.24 -14.56 -14.12
C LYS A 48 2.41 -13.07 -14.43
N GLU A 49 2.22 -12.68 -15.67
CA GLU A 49 2.26 -11.27 -16.10
C GLU A 49 1.08 -10.49 -15.51
N SER A 50 -0.11 -11.07 -15.56
CA SER A 50 -1.34 -10.47 -15.01
C SER A 50 -1.23 -10.21 -13.51
N ALA A 51 -0.72 -11.17 -12.75
CA ALA A 51 -0.48 -11.00 -11.31
C ALA A 51 0.55 -9.91 -11.03
N SER A 52 1.63 -9.85 -11.83
CA SER A 52 2.66 -8.83 -11.68
C SER A 52 2.13 -7.41 -11.91
N VAL A 53 1.28 -7.22 -12.92
CA VAL A 53 0.63 -5.92 -13.20
C VAL A 53 -0.45 -5.61 -12.17
N ALA A 54 -1.21 -6.60 -11.74
CA ALA A 54 -2.27 -6.43 -10.76
C ALA A 54 -1.75 -5.86 -9.43
N MET A 55 -0.53 -6.21 -9.02
CA MET A 55 0.10 -5.66 -7.82
C MET A 55 0.30 -4.14 -7.85
N VAL A 56 0.26 -3.51 -9.03
CA VAL A 56 0.29 -2.04 -9.13
C VAL A 56 -0.91 -1.43 -8.40
N GLY A 57 -2.04 -2.14 -8.34
CA GLY A 57 -3.23 -1.71 -7.59
C GLY A 57 -2.98 -1.46 -6.11
N GLY A 58 -2.13 -2.25 -5.46
CA GLY A 58 -1.71 -2.02 -4.09
C GLY A 58 -1.00 -0.68 -3.86
N ALA A 59 -0.49 -0.04 -4.94
CA ALA A 59 0.29 1.19 -4.91
C ALA A 59 1.54 1.13 -4.01
N ASP A 60 2.09 -0.05 -3.86
CA ASP A 60 3.32 -0.31 -3.11
C ASP A 60 4.44 -0.71 -4.08
N GLY A 61 5.29 0.25 -4.43
CA GLY A 61 6.36 0.07 -5.41
C GLY A 61 7.23 -1.18 -5.14
N PRO A 62 7.80 -1.33 -3.95
CA PRO A 62 8.60 -2.50 -3.58
C PRO A 62 7.88 -3.85 -3.72
N MET A 63 6.57 -3.93 -3.41
CA MET A 63 5.78 -5.16 -3.59
C MET A 63 5.61 -5.50 -5.07
N VAL A 64 5.36 -4.49 -5.91
CA VAL A 64 5.29 -4.64 -7.38
C VAL A 64 6.62 -5.14 -7.94
N LEU A 65 7.74 -4.56 -7.48
CA LEU A 65 9.08 -4.98 -7.85
C LEU A 65 9.34 -6.44 -7.52
N PHE A 66 9.05 -6.83 -6.29
CA PHE A 66 9.29 -8.19 -5.83
C PHE A 66 8.45 -9.21 -6.60
N THR A 67 7.16 -8.91 -6.79
CA THR A 67 6.25 -9.78 -7.55
C THR A 67 6.69 -9.92 -9.01
N SER A 68 7.02 -8.81 -9.68
CA SER A 68 7.44 -8.86 -11.09
C SER A 68 8.78 -9.58 -11.26
N LEU A 69 9.71 -9.42 -10.32
CA LEU A 69 10.97 -10.14 -10.33
C LEU A 69 10.79 -11.66 -10.17
N MET A 70 9.81 -12.07 -9.35
CA MET A 70 9.54 -13.49 -9.10
C MET A 70 8.70 -14.16 -10.19
N LEU A 71 7.69 -13.45 -10.73
CA LEU A 71 6.72 -14.03 -11.66
C LEU A 71 6.96 -13.69 -13.13
N ALA A 72 7.43 -12.48 -13.45
CA ALA A 72 7.54 -11.97 -14.82
C ALA A 72 8.82 -11.13 -15.01
N LYS A 73 9.99 -11.76 -14.87
CA LYS A 73 11.29 -11.10 -14.97
C LYS A 73 11.50 -10.29 -16.25
N HIS A 74 10.95 -10.76 -17.38
CA HIS A 74 11.06 -10.09 -18.68
C HIS A 74 10.25 -8.77 -18.74
N LEU A 75 9.23 -8.61 -17.87
CA LEU A 75 8.46 -7.39 -17.72
C LEU A 75 8.85 -6.57 -16.48
N PHE A 76 9.92 -6.96 -15.78
CA PHE A 76 10.36 -6.31 -14.54
C PHE A 76 10.56 -4.81 -14.73
N VAL A 77 11.33 -4.40 -15.75
CA VAL A 77 11.61 -2.98 -16.00
C VAL A 77 10.35 -2.21 -16.41
N PRO A 78 9.56 -2.65 -17.40
CA PRO A 78 8.31 -1.98 -17.77
C PRO A 78 7.33 -1.82 -16.61
N ILE A 79 7.06 -2.92 -15.87
CA ILE A 79 6.12 -2.89 -14.75
C ILE A 79 6.63 -1.95 -13.65
N THR A 80 7.93 -1.92 -13.42
CA THR A 80 8.53 -1.03 -12.43
C THR A 80 8.40 0.43 -12.81
N VAL A 81 8.69 0.79 -14.06
CA VAL A 81 8.52 2.15 -14.57
C VAL A 81 7.06 2.59 -14.41
N VAL A 82 6.14 1.73 -14.81
CA VAL A 82 4.70 1.92 -14.63
C VAL A 82 4.38 2.15 -13.15
N ALA A 83 4.84 1.30 -12.24
CA ALA A 83 4.57 1.40 -10.80
C ALA A 83 5.06 2.72 -10.20
N TYR A 84 6.26 3.18 -10.55
CA TYR A 84 6.80 4.44 -10.01
C TYR A 84 6.16 5.68 -10.61
N LEU A 85 5.76 5.68 -11.87
CA LEU A 85 4.97 6.76 -12.46
C LEU A 85 3.65 6.97 -11.71
N TYR A 86 3.05 5.89 -11.20
CA TYR A 86 1.77 5.95 -10.50
C TYR A 86 1.84 6.41 -9.06
N LEU A 87 2.99 6.37 -8.40
CA LEU A 87 3.15 7.04 -7.11
C LEU A 87 2.84 8.53 -7.23
N GLY A 88 3.24 9.16 -8.36
CA GLY A 88 2.82 10.52 -8.69
C GLY A 88 1.31 10.66 -8.89
N LEU A 89 0.67 9.66 -9.51
CA LEU A 89 -0.77 9.65 -9.76
C LEU A 89 -1.59 9.51 -8.48
N THR A 90 -1.14 8.71 -7.50
CA THR A 90 -1.84 8.59 -6.21
C THR A 90 -1.85 9.91 -5.45
N TYR A 91 -0.75 10.66 -5.48
CA TYR A 91 -0.68 11.98 -4.83
C TYR A 91 -1.50 13.04 -5.57
N GLY A 92 -1.40 13.07 -6.91
CA GLY A 92 -2.07 14.06 -7.75
C GLY A 92 -3.51 13.70 -8.13
N GLY A 93 -3.80 12.43 -8.43
CA GLY A 93 -5.07 11.96 -8.96
C GLY A 93 -6.11 11.63 -7.88
N TYR A 94 -5.71 11.03 -6.76
CA TYR A 94 -6.65 10.64 -5.70
C TYR A 94 -7.45 11.80 -5.09
N PRO A 95 -6.91 13.02 -4.93
CA PRO A 95 -7.72 14.16 -4.52
C PRO A 95 -8.91 14.43 -5.44
N TYR A 96 -8.74 14.24 -6.76
CA TYR A 96 -9.83 14.41 -7.73
C TYR A 96 -10.83 13.26 -7.63
N LEU A 97 -10.35 12.02 -7.51
CA LEU A 97 -11.20 10.85 -7.34
C LEU A 97 -12.08 10.98 -6.08
N VAL A 98 -11.49 11.39 -4.96
CA VAL A 98 -12.23 11.62 -3.71
C VAL A 98 -13.26 12.74 -3.87
N LYS A 99 -12.91 13.84 -4.55
CA LYS A 99 -13.86 14.93 -4.79
C LYS A 99 -15.03 14.53 -5.68
N LEU A 100 -14.77 13.64 -6.65
CA LEU A 100 -15.80 13.10 -7.54
C LEU A 100 -16.75 12.15 -6.81
N MET A 101 -16.21 11.25 -5.99
CA MET A 101 -16.98 10.19 -5.34
C MET A 101 -17.59 10.59 -4.00
N VAL A 102 -16.95 11.50 -3.25
CA VAL A 102 -17.41 11.86 -1.89
C VAL A 102 -17.87 13.31 -1.89
N PRO A 103 -19.18 13.59 -1.67
CA PRO A 103 -19.71 14.96 -1.63
C PRO A 103 -19.14 15.76 -0.45
N LYS A 104 -19.09 17.09 -0.59
CA LYS A 104 -18.52 18.02 0.41
C LYS A 104 -19.05 17.77 1.83
N ARG A 105 -20.36 17.53 1.96
CA ARG A 105 -21.03 17.26 3.25
C ARG A 105 -20.36 16.07 3.99
N LEU A 106 -20.03 15.01 3.27
CA LEU A 106 -19.43 13.82 3.86
C LEU A 106 -17.92 14.00 4.12
N ARG A 107 -17.22 14.77 3.27
CA ARG A 107 -15.80 15.12 3.49
C ARG A 107 -15.63 16.00 4.73
N ALA A 108 -16.61 16.81 5.07
CA ALA A 108 -16.61 17.71 6.22
C ALA A 108 -16.98 17.03 7.55
N ILE A 109 -17.34 15.72 7.55
CA ILE A 109 -17.68 15.00 8.79
C ILE A 109 -16.53 15.09 9.77
N LYS A 110 -16.85 15.65 10.95
CA LYS A 110 -15.87 15.82 12.03
C LYS A 110 -15.56 14.47 12.68
N MET A 111 -14.34 14.02 12.49
CA MET A 111 -13.80 12.90 13.25
C MET A 111 -13.04 13.46 14.44
N THR A 112 -13.63 13.38 15.60
CA THR A 112 -12.94 13.73 16.85
C THR A 112 -12.32 12.46 17.41
N THR A 113 -11.05 12.29 17.20
CA THR A 113 -10.25 11.34 18.00
C THR A 113 -10.13 11.95 19.40
N LYS A 114 -11.18 11.76 20.24
CA LYS A 114 -11.25 12.32 21.61
C LYS A 114 -10.21 11.73 22.58
N LYS A 115 -9.44 10.74 22.13
CA LYS A 115 -8.35 10.15 22.92
C LYS A 115 -7.09 10.18 22.07
N ALA A 116 -6.01 10.68 22.68
CA ALA A 116 -4.66 10.42 22.17
C ALA A 116 -4.54 8.94 21.83
N PRO A 117 -3.82 8.56 20.76
CA PRO A 117 -3.63 7.17 20.43
C PRO A 117 -3.21 6.42 21.68
N LYS A 118 -3.89 5.30 21.99
CA LYS A 118 -3.50 4.45 23.13
C LYS A 118 -2.07 4.04 22.85
N ASN A 119 -1.16 4.53 23.67
CA ASN A 119 0.25 4.23 23.50
C ASN A 119 0.43 2.78 23.94
N TYR A 120 0.49 1.87 22.98
CA TYR A 120 0.81 0.47 23.27
C TYR A 120 2.28 0.36 23.66
N ASP A 121 2.56 -0.45 24.68
CA ASP A 121 3.94 -0.75 25.09
C ASP A 121 4.72 -1.30 23.87
N ALA A 122 5.97 -0.89 23.74
CA ALA A 122 6.88 -1.38 22.71
C ALA A 122 6.96 -2.92 22.68
N LYS A 123 6.87 -3.56 23.87
CA LYS A 123 6.83 -5.04 23.98
C LYS A 123 5.62 -5.65 23.27
N VAL A 124 4.43 -5.03 23.39
CA VAL A 124 3.20 -5.51 22.72
C VAL A 124 3.32 -5.36 21.21
N LYS A 125 3.84 -4.23 20.74
CA LYS A 125 4.06 -3.99 19.31
C LYS A 125 5.10 -4.93 18.71
N LEU A 126 6.18 -5.18 19.43
CA LEU A 126 7.23 -6.12 19.04
C LEU A 126 6.70 -7.56 19.00
N ALA A 127 5.95 -7.99 20.03
CA ALA A 127 5.33 -9.31 20.06
C ALA A 127 4.35 -9.50 18.88
N PHE A 128 3.51 -8.50 18.61
CA PHE A 128 2.62 -8.52 17.44
C PHE A 128 3.41 -8.69 16.13
N ALA A 129 4.47 -7.90 15.93
CA ALA A 129 5.30 -7.95 14.73
C ALA A 129 5.99 -9.32 14.59
N ALA A 130 6.54 -9.86 15.67
CA ALA A 130 7.22 -11.15 15.67
C ALA A 130 6.27 -12.32 15.36
N ILE A 131 5.10 -12.34 16.01
CA ILE A 131 4.09 -13.39 15.80
C ILE A 131 3.58 -13.33 14.35
N LEU A 132 3.22 -12.14 13.88
CA LEU A 132 2.71 -11.98 12.51
C LEU A 132 3.78 -12.35 11.48
N CYS A 133 5.03 -11.95 11.68
CA CYS A 133 6.15 -12.35 10.84
C CYS A 133 6.31 -13.87 10.79
N ALA A 134 6.33 -14.55 11.94
CA ALA A 134 6.48 -15.99 12.00
C ALA A 134 5.34 -16.72 11.28
N VAL A 135 4.09 -16.30 11.51
CA VAL A 135 2.91 -16.89 10.86
C VAL A 135 2.98 -16.70 9.33
N LEU A 136 3.29 -15.49 8.85
CA LEU A 136 3.35 -15.22 7.42
C LEU A 136 4.53 -15.91 6.74
N CYS A 137 5.70 -15.99 7.37
CA CYS A 137 6.84 -16.73 6.84
C CYS A 137 6.55 -18.24 6.78
N PHE A 138 5.79 -18.77 7.72
CA PHE A 138 5.38 -20.18 7.71
C PHE A 138 4.35 -20.46 6.62
N LEU A 139 3.36 -19.58 6.43
CA LEU A 139 2.32 -19.74 5.41
C LEU A 139 2.85 -19.53 3.97
N PHE A 140 3.79 -18.61 3.80
CA PHE A 140 4.33 -18.24 2.48
C PHE A 140 5.87 -18.27 2.48
N PRO A 141 6.50 -19.46 2.48
CA PRO A 141 7.96 -19.59 2.57
C PRO A 141 8.72 -18.82 1.46
N VAL A 142 8.18 -18.80 0.25
CA VAL A 142 8.77 -18.11 -0.91
C VAL A 142 8.84 -16.60 -0.69
N ALA A 143 7.88 -16.02 0.02
CA ALA A 143 7.81 -14.60 0.34
C ALA A 143 8.45 -14.25 1.72
N SER A 144 9.05 -15.22 2.41
CA SER A 144 9.67 -14.99 3.73
C SER A 144 10.68 -13.85 3.76
N PRO A 145 11.56 -13.64 2.75
CA PRO A 145 12.50 -12.52 2.76
C PRO A 145 11.81 -11.16 2.82
N LEU A 146 10.64 -11.05 2.18
CA LEU A 146 9.81 -9.84 2.18
C LEU A 146 9.23 -9.59 3.56
N PHE A 147 8.54 -10.58 4.14
CA PHE A 147 7.91 -10.46 5.46
C PHE A 147 8.96 -10.21 6.54
N PHE A 148 10.02 -11.01 6.54
CA PHE A 148 11.10 -10.86 7.52
C PHE A 148 11.71 -9.46 7.47
N SER A 149 12.02 -8.94 6.28
CA SER A 149 12.59 -7.60 6.13
C SER A 149 11.64 -6.51 6.63
N LEU A 150 10.34 -6.61 6.30
CA LEU A 150 9.32 -5.65 6.72
C LEU A 150 9.18 -5.60 8.25
N PHE A 151 9.00 -6.77 8.87
CA PHE A 151 8.80 -6.85 10.33
C PHE A 151 10.08 -6.63 11.13
N LEU A 152 11.25 -6.91 10.54
CA LEU A 152 12.53 -6.50 11.12
C LEU A 152 12.62 -4.96 11.20
N GLY A 153 12.12 -4.24 10.19
CA GLY A 153 12.01 -2.79 10.26
C GLY A 153 11.11 -2.31 11.40
N VAL A 154 9.94 -2.95 11.59
CA VAL A 154 9.05 -2.67 12.74
C VAL A 154 9.78 -2.94 14.06
N ALA A 155 10.54 -4.05 14.16
CA ALA A 155 11.31 -4.38 15.34
C ALA A 155 12.41 -3.34 15.64
N VAL A 156 13.11 -2.85 14.61
CA VAL A 156 14.09 -1.76 14.74
C VAL A 156 13.43 -0.50 15.28
N ARG A 157 12.25 -0.15 14.77
CA ARG A 157 11.48 1.00 15.27
C ARG A 157 11.16 0.89 16.75
N GLU A 158 10.68 -0.27 17.18
CA GLU A 158 10.20 -0.49 18.55
C GLU A 158 11.32 -0.87 19.55
N SER A 159 12.54 -1.12 19.05
CA SER A 159 13.69 -1.48 19.89
C SER A 159 14.22 -0.37 20.79
N GLY A 160 13.85 0.89 20.50
CA GLY A 160 14.39 2.07 21.19
C GLY A 160 15.84 2.43 20.80
N MET A 161 16.48 1.69 19.90
CA MET A 161 17.84 1.95 19.41
C MET A 161 17.84 3.09 18.37
N LYS A 162 17.81 4.33 18.86
CA LYS A 162 17.65 5.53 18.02
C LYS A 162 18.63 5.58 16.85
N HIS A 163 19.92 5.31 17.07
CA HIS A 163 20.93 5.39 16.01
C HIS A 163 20.67 4.38 14.88
N ILE A 164 20.22 3.17 15.22
CA ILE A 164 19.89 2.14 14.22
C ILE A 164 18.60 2.54 13.48
N TYR A 165 17.60 3.02 14.21
CA TYR A 165 16.37 3.52 13.60
C TYR A 165 16.65 4.66 12.62
N ASP A 166 17.41 5.69 13.03
CA ASP A 166 17.75 6.84 12.19
C ASP A 166 18.54 6.42 10.94
N PHE A 167 19.46 5.45 11.08
CA PHE A 167 20.20 4.90 9.95
C PHE A 167 19.29 4.13 8.97
N VAL A 168 18.43 3.26 9.48
CA VAL A 168 17.58 2.40 8.65
C VAL A 168 16.46 3.20 7.97
N SER A 169 15.81 4.10 8.70
CA SER A 169 14.71 4.93 8.18
C SER A 169 15.15 6.06 7.26
N GLY A 170 16.40 6.45 7.31
CA GLY A 170 17.00 7.52 6.52
C GLY A 170 17.99 6.98 5.49
N PRO A 171 19.32 6.99 5.79
CA PRO A 171 20.37 6.67 4.82
C PRO A 171 20.18 5.34 4.11
N LEU A 172 19.83 4.28 4.82
CA LEU A 172 19.68 2.95 4.24
C LEU A 172 18.46 2.88 3.31
N LEU A 173 17.31 3.40 3.73
CA LEU A 173 16.08 3.42 2.93
C LEU A 173 16.26 4.27 1.67
N TYR A 174 16.70 5.52 1.84
CA TYR A 174 16.83 6.43 0.69
C TYR A 174 17.98 6.04 -0.22
N GLY A 175 19.11 5.57 0.33
CA GLY A 175 20.25 5.07 -0.45
C GLY A 175 19.88 3.84 -1.28
N SER A 176 19.18 2.88 -0.68
CA SER A 176 18.71 1.69 -1.40
C SER A 176 17.67 2.05 -2.48
N THR A 177 16.77 2.99 -2.20
CA THR A 177 15.77 3.46 -3.18
C THR A 177 16.45 4.22 -4.33
N PHE A 178 17.45 5.05 -4.03
CA PHE A 178 18.25 5.76 -5.03
C PHE A 178 19.01 4.78 -5.94
N MET A 179 19.70 3.80 -5.37
CA MET A 179 20.41 2.78 -6.14
C MET A 179 19.48 1.96 -7.02
N LEU A 180 18.29 1.61 -6.49
CA LEU A 180 17.27 0.92 -7.26
C LEU A 180 16.78 1.78 -8.44
N GLY A 181 16.50 3.06 -8.20
CA GLY A 181 16.10 4.01 -9.25
C GLY A 181 17.16 4.20 -10.32
N LEU A 182 18.44 4.28 -9.92
CA LEU A 182 19.58 4.37 -10.84
C LEU A 182 19.67 3.12 -11.74
N LEU A 183 19.63 1.93 -11.14
CA LEU A 183 19.66 0.67 -11.89
C LEU A 183 18.49 0.54 -12.86
N LEU A 184 17.28 0.90 -12.42
CA LEU A 184 16.10 0.89 -13.28
C LEU A 184 16.23 1.90 -14.43
N GLY A 185 16.78 3.09 -14.17
CA GLY A 185 17.02 4.10 -15.20
C GLY A 185 18.01 3.61 -16.28
N VAL A 186 19.06 2.91 -15.87
CA VAL A 186 20.03 2.30 -16.80
C VAL A 186 19.39 1.19 -17.64
N LEU A 187 18.50 0.40 -17.04
CA LEU A 187 17.81 -0.70 -17.73
C LEU A 187 16.63 -0.22 -18.61
N CYS A 188 16.23 1.04 -18.46
CA CYS A 188 15.09 1.61 -19.19
C CYS A 188 15.53 2.08 -20.59
N ASP A 189 15.35 1.23 -21.60
CA ASP A 189 15.57 1.59 -23.00
C ASP A 189 14.34 2.29 -23.61
N ALA A 190 14.56 3.34 -24.40
CA ALA A 190 13.51 4.06 -25.13
C ALA A 190 12.70 3.13 -26.05
N LYS A 191 13.35 2.14 -26.67
CA LYS A 191 12.67 1.12 -27.50
C LYS A 191 11.70 0.28 -26.67
N LEU A 192 12.07 -0.03 -25.44
CA LEU A 192 11.24 -0.78 -24.53
C LEU A 192 9.96 0.02 -24.18
N LEU A 193 10.08 1.33 -23.93
CA LEU A 193 8.94 2.18 -23.57
C LEU A 193 7.95 2.41 -24.72
N LEU A 194 8.41 2.28 -25.97
CA LEU A 194 7.57 2.43 -27.17
C LEU A 194 6.91 1.12 -27.61
N ASP A 195 7.17 0.00 -26.93
CA ASP A 195 6.54 -1.28 -27.24
C ASP A 195 5.03 -1.21 -26.93
N PRO A 196 4.14 -1.59 -27.87
CA PRO A 196 2.70 -1.64 -27.65
C PRO A 196 2.27 -2.48 -26.45
N LYS A 197 3.05 -3.48 -26.05
CA LYS A 197 2.81 -4.25 -24.82
C LYS A 197 2.89 -3.39 -23.58
N ILE A 198 3.82 -2.43 -23.54
CA ILE A 198 4.02 -1.55 -22.38
C ILE A 198 2.87 -0.55 -22.26
N LEU A 199 2.34 -0.08 -23.38
CA LEU A 199 1.14 0.76 -23.35
C LEU A 199 -0.05 0.02 -22.71
N LYS A 200 -0.21 -1.28 -22.98
CA LYS A 200 -1.22 -2.12 -22.30
C LYS A 200 -0.95 -2.18 -20.79
N LEU A 201 0.30 -2.39 -20.38
CA LEU A 201 0.68 -2.43 -18.95
C LEU A 201 0.40 -1.07 -18.27
N LEU A 202 0.65 0.03 -18.99
CA LEU A 202 0.34 1.38 -18.54
C LEU A 202 -1.14 1.53 -18.24
N VAL A 203 -2.00 1.21 -19.20
CA VAL A 203 -3.46 1.32 -19.05
C VAL A 203 -3.96 0.43 -17.92
N LEU A 204 -3.49 -0.82 -17.84
CA LEU A 204 -3.86 -1.76 -16.79
C LEU A 204 -3.43 -1.28 -15.40
N GLY A 205 -2.24 -0.70 -15.28
CA GLY A 205 -1.78 -0.16 -14.01
C GLY A 205 -2.57 1.08 -13.56
N ILE A 206 -2.96 1.99 -14.49
CA ILE A 206 -3.88 3.10 -14.17
C ILE A 206 -5.23 2.55 -13.71
N ALA A 207 -5.78 1.57 -14.42
CA ALA A 207 -7.03 0.93 -14.06
C ALA A 207 -6.94 0.27 -12.67
N ALA A 208 -5.84 -0.43 -12.38
CA ALA A 208 -5.60 -1.05 -11.08
C ALA A 208 -5.66 -0.03 -9.94
N LEU A 209 -4.95 1.09 -10.07
CA LEU A 209 -4.94 2.16 -9.07
C LEU A 209 -6.30 2.84 -8.92
N LEU A 210 -6.99 3.11 -10.01
CA LEU A 210 -8.33 3.69 -9.97
C LEU A 210 -9.30 2.74 -9.24
N LEU A 211 -9.28 1.45 -9.57
CA LEU A 211 -10.11 0.44 -8.92
C LEU A 211 -9.79 0.32 -7.43
N SER A 212 -8.52 0.38 -7.04
CA SER A 212 -8.11 0.39 -5.62
C SER A 212 -8.60 1.64 -4.89
N GLY A 213 -8.47 2.81 -5.51
CA GLY A 213 -9.00 4.05 -4.95
C GLY A 213 -10.52 4.02 -4.80
N ILE A 214 -11.25 3.51 -5.80
CA ILE A 214 -12.69 3.31 -5.77
C ILE A 214 -13.06 2.32 -4.66
N GLY A 215 -12.39 1.17 -4.60
CA GLY A 215 -12.61 0.15 -3.58
C GLY A 215 -12.42 0.69 -2.17
N GLY A 216 -11.32 1.41 -1.94
CA GLY A 216 -11.05 2.06 -0.65
C GLY A 216 -12.15 3.06 -0.25
N ILE A 217 -12.59 3.93 -1.17
CA ILE A 217 -13.68 4.88 -0.91
C ILE A 217 -15.00 4.15 -0.65
N LEU A 218 -15.33 3.11 -1.41
CA LEU A 218 -16.52 2.29 -1.16
C LEU A 218 -16.48 1.63 0.22
N GLY A 219 -15.32 1.08 0.62
CA GLY A 219 -15.08 0.60 1.98
C GLY A 219 -15.33 1.69 3.03
N GLY A 220 -14.87 2.92 2.76
CA GLY A 220 -15.15 4.10 3.58
C GLY A 220 -16.65 4.40 3.71
N TYR A 221 -17.42 4.28 2.64
CA TYR A 221 -18.89 4.41 2.67
C TYR A 221 -19.55 3.31 3.48
N ILE A 222 -19.13 2.06 3.29
CA ILE A 222 -19.66 0.94 4.09
C ILE A 222 -19.44 1.21 5.58
N MET A 223 -18.25 1.68 5.95
CA MET A 223 -17.95 2.04 7.34
C MET A 223 -18.78 3.25 7.83
N TYR A 224 -19.08 4.20 6.96
CA TYR A 224 -19.99 5.32 7.27
C TYR A 224 -21.38 4.81 7.63
N PHE A 225 -21.95 3.87 6.85
CA PHE A 225 -23.25 3.28 7.14
C PHE A 225 -23.24 2.43 8.40
N ILE A 226 -22.22 1.58 8.60
CA ILE A 226 -22.08 0.75 9.81
C ILE A 226 -21.99 1.62 11.07
N LYS A 227 -21.28 2.74 11.00
CA LYS A 227 -21.12 3.69 12.12
C LYS A 227 -22.22 4.77 12.17
N ARG A 228 -23.34 4.55 11.48
CA ARG A 228 -24.53 5.41 11.50
C ARG A 228 -24.20 6.89 11.25
N GLY A 229 -23.38 7.16 10.25
CA GLY A 229 -23.01 8.53 9.87
C GLY A 229 -21.82 9.14 10.62
N ASN A 230 -21.29 8.46 11.63
CA ASN A 230 -20.17 8.94 12.46
C ASN A 230 -18.79 8.46 11.95
N TYR A 231 -18.63 8.38 10.64
CA TYR A 231 -17.37 8.00 10.01
C TYR A 231 -17.14 8.78 8.72
N ASN A 232 -15.93 9.30 8.53
CA ASN A 232 -15.60 10.05 7.32
C ASN A 232 -15.17 9.08 6.21
N PRO A 233 -15.93 8.94 5.09
CA PRO A 233 -15.62 7.99 4.02
C PRO A 233 -14.25 8.22 3.35
N VAL A 234 -13.73 9.45 3.42
CA VAL A 234 -12.41 9.80 2.84
C VAL A 234 -11.28 8.96 3.44
N ILE A 235 -11.44 8.44 4.67
CA ILE A 235 -10.44 7.58 5.30
C ILE A 235 -10.17 6.32 4.45
N GLY A 236 -11.17 5.85 3.71
CA GLY A 236 -11.03 4.66 2.87
C GLY A 236 -9.94 4.77 1.80
N ILE A 237 -9.67 5.97 1.25
CA ILE A 237 -8.60 6.15 0.27
C ILE A 237 -7.20 5.91 0.87
N ALA A 238 -7.06 6.12 2.18
CA ALA A 238 -5.80 5.90 2.88
C ALA A 238 -5.41 4.43 2.96
N ALA A 239 -6.37 3.52 2.80
CA ALA A 239 -6.13 2.07 2.85
C ALA A 239 -5.32 1.55 1.64
N VAL A 240 -5.24 2.31 0.55
CA VAL A 240 -4.30 2.05 -0.54
C VAL A 240 -2.88 2.23 0.00
N SER A 241 -2.02 1.23 -0.13
CA SER A 241 -0.81 1.04 0.68
C SER A 241 0.39 1.96 0.40
N CYS A 242 0.18 3.10 -0.25
CA CYS A 242 1.22 4.11 -0.46
C CYS A 242 1.53 4.89 0.85
N VAL A 243 2.43 4.37 1.66
CA VAL A 243 2.78 4.92 2.99
C VAL A 243 3.73 6.12 2.90
N PRO A 244 3.50 7.19 3.65
CA PRO A 244 2.27 7.61 4.33
C PRO A 244 1.41 8.52 3.43
N THR A 245 1.61 8.46 2.11
CA THR A 245 1.12 9.44 1.15
C THR A 245 -0.41 9.51 1.12
N THR A 246 -1.08 8.38 0.99
CA THR A 246 -2.55 8.33 0.89
C THR A 246 -3.23 8.75 2.20
N ALA A 247 -2.63 8.46 3.35
CA ALA A 247 -3.12 8.95 4.64
C ALA A 247 -2.99 10.49 4.76
N LYS A 248 -1.88 11.06 4.29
CA LYS A 248 -1.69 12.52 4.23
C LYS A 248 -2.66 13.17 3.24
N VAL A 249 -2.92 12.53 2.10
CA VAL A 249 -3.91 12.98 1.10
C VAL A 249 -5.30 13.01 1.73
N ALA A 250 -5.72 11.96 2.43
CA ALA A 250 -7.00 11.92 3.13
C ALA A 250 -7.14 13.07 4.14
N GLN A 251 -6.13 13.28 5.00
CA GLN A 251 -6.13 14.38 5.96
C GLN A 251 -6.19 15.75 5.27
N LYS A 252 -5.39 15.97 4.22
CA LYS A 252 -5.36 17.24 3.48
C LYS A 252 -6.72 17.59 2.86
N ILE A 253 -7.44 16.59 2.33
CA ILE A 253 -8.77 16.78 1.73
C ILE A 253 -9.77 17.15 2.82
N VAL A 254 -9.77 16.42 3.93
CA VAL A 254 -10.72 16.65 5.03
C VAL A 254 -10.47 18.00 5.71
N SER A 255 -9.21 18.34 6.00
CA SER A 255 -8.87 19.64 6.62
C SER A 255 -9.21 20.85 5.75
N LYS A 256 -9.24 20.66 4.43
CA LYS A 256 -9.67 21.74 3.50
C LYS A 256 -11.17 22.05 3.63
N GLU A 257 -12.00 21.05 3.90
CA GLU A 257 -13.44 21.20 4.04
C GLU A 257 -13.86 21.50 5.50
N ASN A 258 -13.13 20.94 6.46
CA ASN A 258 -13.33 21.16 7.90
C ASN A 258 -11.99 21.12 8.64
N PRO A 259 -11.41 22.29 8.99
CA PRO A 259 -10.12 22.39 9.70
C PRO A 259 -10.09 21.68 11.06
N ASP A 260 -11.25 21.58 11.72
CA ASP A 260 -11.38 20.93 13.04
C ASP A 260 -11.45 19.40 12.96
N SER A 261 -11.49 18.83 11.76
CA SER A 261 -11.58 17.38 11.57
C SER A 261 -10.20 16.76 11.40
N PHE A 262 -9.87 15.86 12.31
CA PHE A 262 -8.58 15.15 12.30
C PHE A 262 -8.80 13.65 12.04
N VAL A 263 -8.44 13.21 10.83
CA VAL A 263 -8.62 11.81 10.37
C VAL A 263 -7.31 11.05 10.26
N LEU A 264 -6.16 11.72 10.44
CA LEU A 264 -4.83 11.16 10.14
C LEU A 264 -4.56 9.86 10.93
N GLY A 265 -4.96 9.77 12.20
CA GLY A 265 -4.74 8.57 13.00
C GLY A 265 -5.46 7.34 12.44
N ASP A 266 -6.75 7.48 12.12
CA ASP A 266 -7.54 6.41 11.49
C ASP A 266 -7.04 6.10 10.08
N ALA A 267 -6.63 7.11 9.33
CA ALA A 267 -6.05 6.98 8.00
C ALA A 267 -4.71 6.23 8.02
N LEU A 268 -3.83 6.51 8.99
CA LEU A 268 -2.57 5.77 9.17
C LEU A 268 -2.83 4.31 9.54
N GLY A 269 -3.79 4.03 10.40
CA GLY A 269 -4.18 2.64 10.72
C GLY A 269 -4.63 1.86 9.49
N ALA A 270 -5.50 2.46 8.66
CA ALA A 270 -5.93 1.87 7.39
C ALA A 270 -4.76 1.69 6.42
N ASN A 271 -3.86 2.66 6.33
CA ASN A 271 -2.69 2.64 5.47
C ASN A 271 -1.70 1.52 5.82
N ILE A 272 -1.40 1.36 7.11
CA ILE A 272 -0.53 0.29 7.61
C ILE A 272 -1.15 -1.09 7.35
N SER A 273 -2.48 -1.22 7.56
CA SER A 273 -3.20 -2.44 7.17
C SER A 273 -3.06 -2.72 5.67
N GLY A 274 -3.16 -1.69 4.83
CA GLY A 274 -2.96 -1.80 3.38
C GLY A 274 -1.61 -2.43 3.03
N VAL A 275 -0.51 -1.94 3.61
CA VAL A 275 0.83 -2.51 3.37
C VAL A 275 0.92 -3.98 3.76
N ILE A 276 0.39 -4.33 4.92
CA ILE A 276 0.41 -5.72 5.38
C ILE A 276 -0.44 -6.60 4.46
N THR A 277 -1.61 -6.12 4.06
CA THR A 277 -2.52 -6.85 3.14
C THR A 277 -1.89 -7.01 1.75
N SER A 278 -1.30 -5.96 1.18
CA SER A 278 -0.56 -6.04 -0.09
C SER A 278 0.62 -7.03 -0.02
N ALA A 279 1.34 -7.05 1.11
CA ALA A 279 2.41 -8.02 1.33
C ALA A 279 1.88 -9.47 1.36
N ILE A 280 0.75 -9.70 2.02
CA ILE A 280 0.09 -11.01 2.06
C ILE A 280 -0.35 -11.44 0.65
N ILE A 281 -0.99 -10.54 -0.11
CA ILE A 281 -1.41 -10.82 -1.50
C ILE A 281 -0.20 -11.11 -2.39
N THR A 282 0.90 -10.37 -2.23
CA THR A 282 2.17 -10.66 -2.89
C THR A 282 2.62 -12.10 -2.59
N GLY A 283 2.60 -12.50 -1.31
CA GLY A 283 2.93 -13.86 -0.88
C GLY A 283 2.03 -14.92 -1.52
N ILE A 284 0.71 -14.67 -1.56
CA ILE A 284 -0.27 -15.54 -2.22
C ILE A 284 0.03 -15.68 -3.71
N TYR A 285 0.21 -14.56 -4.42
CA TYR A 285 0.46 -14.57 -5.86
C TYR A 285 1.76 -15.30 -6.22
N ILE A 286 2.85 -15.03 -5.51
CA ILE A 286 4.14 -15.67 -5.77
C ILE A 286 4.10 -17.17 -5.48
N THR A 287 3.30 -17.58 -4.49
CA THR A 287 3.19 -19.00 -4.10
C THR A 287 2.24 -19.77 -4.98
N ILE A 288 1.09 -19.21 -5.37
CA ILE A 288 0.01 -19.95 -6.05
C ILE A 288 0.10 -19.83 -7.57
N ILE A 289 0.33 -18.64 -8.12
CA ILE A 289 0.30 -18.39 -9.57
C ILE A 289 1.27 -19.26 -10.38
N PRO A 290 2.48 -19.62 -9.89
CA PRO A 290 3.37 -20.50 -10.65
C PRO A 290 2.79 -21.89 -10.95
N TYR A 291 1.77 -22.33 -10.21
CA TYR A 291 1.12 -23.64 -10.35
C TYR A 291 -0.18 -23.60 -11.17
N LEU A 292 -0.65 -22.40 -11.53
CA LEU A 292 -1.79 -22.17 -12.42
C LEU A 292 -1.32 -21.95 -13.86
#